data_39247e0735b0e48d08f9c6d420e53935
#
_entry.id   39247e0735b0e48d08f9c6d420e53935
#
_cell.length_a   1.000
_cell.length_b   1.000
_cell.length_c   1.000
_cell.angle_alpha   90.00
_cell.angle_beta   90.00
_cell.angle_gamma   90.00
#
_symmetry.space_group_name_H-M   'P 1'
#
loop_
_entity.id
_entity.type
_entity.pdbx_description
1 polymer ?
#
loop_
_entity_poly.entity_id
_entity_poly.type
_entity_poly.pdbx_seq_one_letter_code
_entity_poly.pdbx_strand_id
1 'polypeptide(L)'
;MAKRQVFFSFEYNKDVWRAAKVRNMGRVSEDSTFSDNDWEEVKSKKDSDIKAWIDDQMAKRSCIVVLIGETTATRKWVKYEIEKAYELNKGIVGIYIHNLEDKDGNQTDKGSNPFYSIMTNNGERLSNYIECFDSEYKSSKFVYNDIADNIENLIENAIKNKAPR
;
A
#
# COMPACT_ATOMS: atom_id res chain seq x y z
N MET A 1 11.78 -18.12 -6.57
CA MET A 1 11.35 -17.67 -5.25
C MET A 1 9.83 -17.59 -5.21
N ALA A 2 9.21 -18.08 -4.15
CA ALA A 2 7.76 -18.00 -4.01
C ALA A 2 7.32 -16.54 -3.86
N LYS A 3 6.23 -16.18 -4.50
CA LYS A 3 5.66 -14.83 -4.40
C LYS A 3 5.07 -14.62 -3.01
N ARG A 4 5.25 -13.42 -2.47
CA ARG A 4 4.74 -13.06 -1.15
C ARG A 4 3.26 -12.73 -1.20
N GLN A 5 2.56 -13.02 -0.11
CA GLN A 5 1.22 -12.52 0.14
C GLN A 5 1.33 -11.15 0.82
N VAL A 6 0.82 -10.14 0.16
CA VAL A 6 0.86 -8.76 0.66
C VAL A 6 -0.54 -8.17 0.75
N PHE A 7 -0.69 -7.18 1.60
CA PHE A 7 -1.91 -6.38 1.71
C PHE A 7 -1.67 -5.07 0.99
N PHE A 8 -2.45 -4.78 -0.06
CA PHE A 8 -2.36 -3.50 -0.75
C PHE A 8 -3.29 -2.49 -0.09
N SER A 9 -2.71 -1.39 0.40
CA SER A 9 -3.45 -0.29 1.02
C SER A 9 -3.45 0.91 0.08
N PHE A 10 -4.62 1.43 -0.27
CA PHE A 10 -4.74 2.55 -1.20
C PHE A 10 -6.09 3.24 -1.03
N GLU A 11 -6.22 4.44 -1.59
CA GLU A 11 -7.48 5.15 -1.62
C GLU A 11 -8.35 4.59 -2.75
N TYR A 12 -9.38 3.82 -2.39
CA TYR A 12 -10.18 3.08 -3.36
C TYR A 12 -10.81 3.98 -4.42
N ASN A 13 -11.50 5.05 -4.00
CA ASN A 13 -12.28 5.87 -4.92
C ASN A 13 -11.43 6.55 -6.00
N LYS A 14 -10.23 6.99 -5.65
CA LYS A 14 -9.36 7.72 -6.60
C LYS A 14 -8.38 6.83 -7.33
N ASP A 15 -7.88 5.79 -6.67
CA ASP A 15 -6.70 5.09 -7.15
C ASP A 15 -6.94 3.62 -7.50
N VAL A 16 -8.19 3.18 -7.54
CA VAL A 16 -8.49 1.75 -7.82
C VAL A 16 -7.87 1.27 -9.14
N TRP A 17 -7.87 2.11 -10.18
CA TRP A 17 -7.31 1.74 -11.47
C TRP A 17 -5.77 1.71 -11.45
N ARG A 18 -5.15 2.67 -10.74
CA ARG A 18 -3.70 2.69 -10.55
C ARG A 18 -3.25 1.50 -9.72
N ALA A 19 -3.98 1.22 -8.66
CA ALA A 19 -3.73 0.05 -7.79
C ALA A 19 -3.87 -1.25 -8.58
N ALA A 20 -4.86 -1.36 -9.44
CA ALA A 20 -5.05 -2.56 -10.29
C ALA A 20 -3.85 -2.81 -11.18
N LYS A 21 -3.24 -1.76 -11.73
CA LYS A 21 -2.02 -1.90 -12.54
C LYS A 21 -0.89 -2.56 -11.75
N VAL A 22 -0.70 -2.13 -10.51
CA VAL A 22 0.35 -2.70 -9.65
C VAL A 22 0.02 -4.13 -9.26
N ARG A 23 -1.20 -4.40 -8.82
CA ARG A 23 -1.63 -5.76 -8.42
C ARG A 23 -1.48 -6.75 -9.56
N ASN A 24 -1.73 -6.32 -10.79
CA ASN A 24 -1.75 -7.20 -11.96
C ASN A 24 -0.38 -7.35 -12.64
N MET A 25 0.68 -6.83 -12.04
CA MET A 25 2.05 -7.01 -12.55
C MET A 25 2.57 -8.45 -12.45
N GLY A 26 1.89 -9.30 -11.67
CA GLY A 26 2.32 -10.68 -11.47
C GLY A 26 3.53 -10.83 -10.54
N ARG A 27 3.80 -9.86 -9.68
CA ARG A 27 4.96 -9.86 -8.78
C ARG A 27 4.63 -10.35 -7.37
N VAL A 28 3.35 -10.43 -7.05
CA VAL A 28 2.87 -10.91 -5.74
C VAL A 28 1.94 -12.08 -5.93
N SER A 29 1.70 -12.84 -4.86
CA SER A 29 0.76 -13.97 -4.91
C SER A 29 -0.64 -13.47 -5.26
N GLU A 30 -1.35 -14.20 -6.10
CA GLU A 30 -2.75 -13.87 -6.44
C GLU A 30 -3.64 -13.86 -5.20
N ASP A 31 -3.34 -14.70 -4.22
CA ASP A 31 -4.05 -14.74 -2.94
C ASP A 31 -3.82 -13.50 -2.08
N SER A 32 -2.85 -12.66 -2.45
CA SER A 32 -2.54 -11.43 -1.72
C SER A 32 -3.58 -10.35 -1.93
N THR A 33 -4.26 -10.38 -3.09
CA THR A 33 -5.18 -9.32 -3.46
C THR A 33 -6.61 -9.75 -3.21
N PHE A 34 -7.37 -8.89 -2.55
CA PHE A 34 -8.83 -9.04 -2.53
C PHE A 34 -9.39 -8.31 -3.75
N SER A 35 -10.52 -8.75 -4.23
CA SER A 35 -11.16 -8.12 -5.39
C SER A 35 -11.72 -6.75 -4.99
N ASP A 36 -11.91 -5.88 -5.99
CA ASP A 36 -12.55 -4.59 -5.77
C ASP A 36 -13.97 -4.78 -5.22
N ASN A 37 -14.64 -5.87 -5.60
CA ASN A 37 -15.96 -6.21 -5.08
C ASN A 37 -15.93 -6.52 -3.59
N ASP A 38 -14.91 -7.19 -3.10
CA ASP A 38 -14.76 -7.49 -1.68
C ASP A 38 -14.67 -6.20 -0.86
N TRP A 39 -13.87 -5.24 -1.35
CA TRP A 39 -13.76 -3.93 -0.69
C TRP A 39 -15.08 -3.15 -0.75
N GLU A 40 -15.73 -3.13 -1.91
CA GLU A 40 -17.02 -2.44 -2.08
C GLU A 40 -18.08 -2.99 -1.13
N GLU A 41 -18.10 -4.30 -0.92
CA GLU A 41 -19.04 -4.95 0.00
C GLU A 41 -18.77 -4.53 1.44
N VAL A 42 -17.49 -4.48 1.85
CA VAL A 42 -17.11 -4.20 3.24
C VAL A 42 -17.28 -2.73 3.59
N LYS A 43 -16.96 -1.80 2.67
CA LYS A 43 -16.92 -0.36 2.97
C LYS A 43 -18.29 0.21 3.37
N SER A 44 -19.39 -0.47 3.04
CA SER A 44 -20.75 -0.05 3.39
C SER A 44 -21.17 -0.47 4.81
N LYS A 45 -20.30 -1.20 5.51
CA LYS A 45 -20.58 -1.75 6.83
C LYS A 45 -20.13 -0.79 7.94
N LYS A 46 -20.45 -1.16 9.19
CA LYS A 46 -20.01 -0.41 10.37
C LYS A 46 -18.50 -0.40 10.49
N ASP A 47 -17.96 0.61 11.16
CA ASP A 47 -16.51 0.72 11.41
C ASP A 47 -15.95 -0.53 12.08
N SER A 48 -16.67 -1.09 13.06
CA SER A 48 -16.21 -2.32 13.74
C SER A 48 -16.09 -3.51 12.81
N ASP A 49 -17.01 -3.62 11.83
CA ASP A 49 -16.97 -4.70 10.83
C ASP A 49 -15.82 -4.51 9.85
N ILE A 50 -15.58 -3.26 9.45
CA ILE A 50 -14.46 -2.92 8.56
C ILE A 50 -13.13 -3.22 9.25
N LYS A 51 -12.97 -2.84 10.52
CA LYS A 51 -11.78 -3.13 11.31
C LYS A 51 -11.53 -4.64 11.42
N ALA A 52 -12.57 -5.39 11.73
CA ALA A 52 -12.47 -6.86 11.85
C ALA A 52 -12.03 -7.49 10.52
N TRP A 53 -12.57 -7.00 9.41
CA TRP A 53 -12.19 -7.49 8.09
C TRP A 53 -10.73 -7.18 7.77
N ILE A 54 -10.29 -5.94 8.02
CA ILE A 54 -8.89 -5.53 7.82
C ILE A 54 -7.96 -6.38 8.68
N ASP A 55 -8.29 -6.55 9.97
CA ASP A 55 -7.47 -7.32 10.91
C ASP A 55 -7.31 -8.77 10.44
N ASP A 56 -8.38 -9.38 9.97
CA ASP A 56 -8.37 -10.75 9.44
C ASP A 56 -7.49 -10.86 8.19
N GLN A 57 -7.64 -9.92 7.25
CA GLN A 57 -6.84 -9.92 6.03
C GLN A 57 -5.36 -9.65 6.33
N MET A 58 -5.08 -8.71 7.21
CA MET A 58 -3.70 -8.35 7.57
C MET A 58 -2.97 -9.50 8.25
N ALA A 59 -3.66 -10.25 9.10
CA ALA A 59 -3.06 -11.37 9.84
C ALA A 59 -2.48 -12.44 8.89
N LYS A 60 -3.04 -12.58 7.71
CA LYS A 60 -2.64 -13.58 6.71
C LYS A 60 -1.50 -13.11 5.79
N ARG A 61 -1.06 -11.87 5.93
CA ARG A 61 -0.10 -11.25 5.01
C ARG A 61 1.26 -11.06 5.69
N SER A 62 2.31 -11.00 4.88
CA SER A 62 3.68 -10.77 5.35
C SER A 62 4.04 -9.30 5.37
N CYS A 63 3.40 -8.50 4.54
CA CYS A 63 3.77 -7.12 4.29
C CYS A 63 2.55 -6.32 3.84
N ILE A 64 2.52 -5.05 4.23
CA ILE A 64 1.60 -4.07 3.65
C ILE A 64 2.36 -3.25 2.61
N VAL A 65 1.78 -3.10 1.43
CA VAL A 65 2.28 -2.21 0.38
C VAL A 65 1.29 -1.05 0.25
N VAL A 66 1.71 0.13 0.67
CA VAL A 66 0.87 1.33 0.60
C VAL A 66 1.09 2.00 -0.74
N LEU A 67 0.06 2.03 -1.56
CA LEU A 67 0.10 2.67 -2.87
C LEU A 67 -0.33 4.13 -2.71
N ILE A 68 0.64 5.03 -2.81
CA ILE A 68 0.50 6.43 -2.42
C ILE A 68 0.08 7.28 -3.62
N GLY A 69 -1.17 7.71 -3.62
CA GLY A 69 -1.69 8.68 -4.57
C GLY A 69 -1.76 10.07 -3.97
N GLU A 70 -2.48 10.97 -4.64
CA GLU A 70 -2.53 12.39 -4.28
C GLU A 70 -3.06 12.64 -2.87
N THR A 71 -4.09 11.89 -2.43
CA THR A 71 -4.75 12.13 -1.15
C THR A 71 -4.76 10.92 -0.21
N THR A 72 -3.95 9.91 -0.48
CA THR A 72 -3.89 8.68 0.32
C THR A 72 -3.62 8.96 1.79
N ALA A 73 -2.72 9.91 2.09
CA ALA A 73 -2.34 10.24 3.46
C ALA A 73 -3.49 10.80 4.31
N THR A 74 -4.58 11.24 3.67
CA THR A 74 -5.74 11.80 4.38
C THR A 74 -6.78 10.74 4.74
N ARG A 75 -6.61 9.50 4.30
CA ARG A 75 -7.63 8.47 4.43
C ARG A 75 -7.56 7.73 5.75
N LYS A 76 -8.69 7.73 6.46
CA LYS A 76 -8.87 7.06 7.75
C LYS A 76 -8.49 5.58 7.70
N TRP A 77 -8.97 4.86 6.69
CA TRP A 77 -8.75 3.41 6.62
C TRP A 77 -7.32 3.05 6.21
N VAL A 78 -6.68 3.86 5.38
CA VAL A 78 -5.27 3.68 5.07
C VAL A 78 -4.42 3.82 6.34
N LYS A 79 -4.71 4.86 7.13
CA LYS A 79 -4.01 5.05 8.41
C LYS A 79 -4.22 3.86 9.35
N TYR A 80 -5.45 3.38 9.46
CA TYR A 80 -5.75 2.21 10.29
C TYR A 80 -4.98 0.97 9.82
N GLU A 81 -4.94 0.74 8.51
CA GLU A 81 -4.22 -0.40 7.93
C GLU A 81 -2.72 -0.34 8.24
N ILE A 82 -2.13 0.84 8.12
CA ILE A 82 -0.70 1.03 8.45
C ILE A 82 -0.46 0.78 9.94
N GLU A 83 -1.29 1.35 10.80
CA GLU A 83 -1.16 1.17 12.25
C GLU A 83 -1.30 -0.30 12.64
N LYS A 84 -2.23 -1.02 12.02
CA LYS A 84 -2.41 -2.45 12.28
C LYS A 84 -1.21 -3.26 11.80
N ALA A 85 -0.67 -2.97 10.63
CA ALA A 85 0.52 -3.64 10.13
C ALA A 85 1.72 -3.42 11.06
N TYR A 86 1.89 -2.21 11.57
CA TYR A 86 2.94 -1.90 12.54
C TYR A 86 2.72 -2.69 13.84
N GLU A 87 1.49 -2.69 14.36
CA GLU A 87 1.12 -3.43 15.58
C GLU A 87 1.43 -4.92 15.45
N LEU A 88 1.12 -5.52 14.31
CA LEU A 88 1.35 -6.95 14.04
C LEU A 88 2.77 -7.26 13.58
N ASN A 89 3.64 -6.26 13.55
CA ASN A 89 5.06 -6.41 13.15
C ASN A 89 5.22 -6.96 11.73
N LYS A 90 4.40 -6.47 10.81
CA LYS A 90 4.50 -6.82 9.38
C LYS A 90 5.53 -5.93 8.70
N GLY A 91 6.03 -6.36 7.53
CA GLY A 91 6.80 -5.47 6.67
C GLY A 91 5.92 -4.33 6.17
N ILE A 92 6.48 -3.14 6.01
CA ILE A 92 5.76 -1.95 5.56
C ILE A 92 6.61 -1.24 4.50
N VAL A 93 6.00 -0.95 3.35
CA VAL A 93 6.67 -0.22 2.27
C VAL A 93 5.65 0.65 1.54
N GLY A 94 6.08 1.82 1.08
CA GLY A 94 5.26 2.71 0.27
C GLY A 94 5.73 2.75 -1.17
N ILE A 95 4.81 2.90 -2.09
CA ILE A 95 5.10 3.09 -3.52
C ILE A 95 4.23 4.24 -4.02
N TYR A 96 4.87 5.30 -4.53
CA TYR A 96 4.13 6.41 -5.13
C TYR A 96 3.56 6.01 -6.49
N ILE A 97 2.25 6.21 -6.67
CA ILE A 97 1.53 5.82 -7.88
C ILE A 97 0.89 6.99 -8.62
N HIS A 98 1.16 8.21 -8.19
CA HIS A 98 0.54 9.42 -8.77
C HIS A 98 0.85 9.61 -10.26
N ASN A 99 1.98 9.12 -10.75
CA ASN A 99 2.35 9.20 -12.16
C ASN A 99 1.87 8.01 -12.99
N LEU A 100 1.21 7.02 -12.40
CA LEU A 100 0.46 6.03 -13.15
C LEU A 100 -0.85 6.66 -13.64
N GLU A 101 -1.27 6.29 -14.84
CA GLU A 101 -2.52 6.77 -15.41
C GLU A 101 -3.71 5.97 -14.88
N ASP A 102 -4.84 6.65 -14.68
CA ASP A 102 -6.10 6.00 -14.37
C ASP A 102 -6.79 5.51 -15.67
N LYS A 103 -8.07 5.12 -15.57
CA LYS A 103 -8.82 4.60 -16.72
C LYS A 103 -9.00 5.63 -17.85
N ASP A 104 -8.92 6.91 -17.52
CA ASP A 104 -9.09 8.02 -18.46
C ASP A 104 -7.74 8.58 -18.95
N GLY A 105 -6.64 7.95 -18.59
CA GLY A 105 -5.30 8.38 -18.97
C GLY A 105 -4.77 9.55 -18.16
N ASN A 106 -5.29 9.79 -16.96
CA ASN A 106 -4.92 10.93 -16.14
C ASN A 106 -3.92 10.55 -15.05
N GLN A 107 -2.88 11.38 -14.88
CA GLN A 107 -1.97 11.37 -13.76
C GLN A 107 -2.48 12.38 -12.71
N THR A 108 -1.94 12.32 -11.50
CA THR A 108 -2.26 13.28 -10.43
C THR A 108 -0.99 13.88 -9.85
N ASP A 109 -1.14 14.81 -8.92
CA ASP A 109 -0.02 15.38 -8.19
C ASP A 109 0.47 14.39 -7.13
N LYS A 110 1.74 14.51 -6.76
CA LYS A 110 2.33 13.70 -5.71
C LYS A 110 1.69 14.04 -4.37
N GLY A 111 1.25 13.01 -3.64
CA GLY A 111 0.65 13.18 -2.33
C GLY A 111 1.67 13.21 -1.20
N SER A 112 1.19 13.50 0.00
CA SER A 112 1.98 13.48 1.21
C SER A 112 2.33 12.06 1.63
N ASN A 113 3.42 11.93 2.40
CA ASN A 113 3.85 10.63 2.95
C ASN A 113 2.89 10.19 4.04
N PRO A 114 2.16 9.07 3.85
CA PRO A 114 1.16 8.64 4.84
C PRO A 114 1.76 8.14 6.16
N PHE A 115 3.04 7.86 6.19
CA PHE A 115 3.71 7.38 7.40
C PHE A 115 4.14 8.52 8.33
N TYR A 116 4.10 9.76 7.84
CA TYR A 116 4.57 10.92 8.60
C TYR A 116 3.73 11.18 9.85
N SER A 117 2.42 10.95 9.79
CA SER A 117 1.51 11.21 10.91
C SER A 117 1.41 10.07 11.92
N ILE A 118 2.09 8.96 11.67
CA ILE A 118 2.02 7.77 12.53
C ILE A 118 3.29 7.69 13.36
N MET A 119 3.14 7.47 14.67
CA MET A 119 4.26 7.40 15.60
C MET A 119 4.60 5.97 15.95
N THR A 120 5.90 5.69 16.10
CA THR A 120 6.37 4.42 16.63
C THR A 120 6.12 4.35 18.13
N ASN A 121 6.29 3.18 18.72
CA ASN A 121 6.17 3.01 20.18
C ASN A 121 7.18 3.85 20.95
N ASN A 122 8.28 4.25 20.31
CA ASN A 122 9.32 5.09 20.91
C ASN A 122 9.08 6.59 20.69
N GLY A 123 7.94 6.97 20.12
CA GLY A 123 7.59 8.37 19.90
C GLY A 123 8.28 9.00 18.70
N GLU A 124 8.81 8.21 17.80
CA GLU A 124 9.40 8.69 16.55
C GLU A 124 8.39 8.58 15.40
N ARG A 125 8.60 9.34 14.33
CA ARG A 125 7.73 9.23 13.16
C ARG A 125 8.02 7.93 12.41
N LEU A 126 6.96 7.21 12.06
CA LEU A 126 7.11 5.96 11.30
C LEU A 126 7.80 6.22 9.95
N SER A 127 7.59 7.39 9.35
CA SER A 127 8.22 7.78 8.10
C SER A 127 9.76 7.77 8.14
N ASN A 128 10.36 7.85 9.33
CA ASN A 128 11.83 7.76 9.47
C ASN A 128 12.37 6.38 9.11
N TYR A 129 11.53 5.35 9.14
CA TYR A 129 11.95 3.95 9.01
C TYR A 129 11.38 3.25 7.78
N ILE A 130 10.38 3.85 7.12
CA ILE A 130 9.68 3.19 6.01
C ILE A 130 10.21 3.70 4.68
N GLU A 131 10.64 2.78 3.84
CA GLU A 131 11.03 3.09 2.47
C GLU A 131 9.79 3.44 1.64
N CYS A 132 9.87 4.55 0.89
CA CYS A 132 8.84 4.94 -0.05
C CYS A 132 9.48 5.07 -1.43
N PHE A 133 9.14 4.15 -2.32
CA PHE A 133 9.67 4.14 -3.68
C PHE A 133 8.96 5.19 -4.52
N ASP A 134 9.71 6.11 -5.09
CA ASP A 134 9.20 7.15 -5.98
C ASP A 134 10.02 7.10 -7.26
N SER A 135 9.42 6.59 -8.33
CA SER A 135 10.11 6.48 -9.61
C SER A 135 10.58 7.86 -10.11
N GLU A 136 11.78 7.92 -10.65
CA GLU A 136 12.31 9.14 -11.26
C GLU A 136 11.64 9.48 -12.60
N TYR A 137 10.92 8.52 -13.17
CA TYR A 137 10.25 8.70 -14.47
C TYR A 137 8.94 9.46 -14.30
N LYS A 138 8.48 10.09 -15.40
CA LYS A 138 7.23 10.86 -15.41
C LYS A 138 6.13 10.20 -16.23
N SER A 139 6.48 9.40 -17.25
CA SER A 139 5.48 8.72 -18.05
C SER A 139 4.97 7.48 -17.34
N SER A 140 3.66 7.23 -17.45
CA SER A 140 3.02 6.10 -16.80
C SER A 140 3.66 4.76 -17.19
N LYS A 141 4.02 4.60 -18.46
CA LYS A 141 4.65 3.38 -18.96
C LYS A 141 5.99 3.10 -18.27
N PHE A 142 6.85 4.11 -18.15
CA PHE A 142 8.16 3.93 -17.52
C PHE A 142 8.05 3.80 -16.00
N VAL A 143 7.10 4.50 -15.38
CA VAL A 143 6.80 4.34 -13.94
C VAL A 143 6.33 2.91 -13.68
N TYR A 144 5.44 2.39 -14.50
CA TYR A 144 4.96 1.01 -14.39
C TYR A 144 6.11 0.01 -14.45
N ASN A 145 6.99 0.14 -15.44
CA ASN A 145 8.12 -0.76 -15.60
C ASN A 145 9.08 -0.66 -14.42
N ASP A 146 9.32 0.55 -13.93
CA ASP A 146 10.22 0.79 -12.79
C ASP A 146 9.68 0.15 -11.52
N ILE A 147 8.37 0.28 -11.27
CA ILE A 147 7.73 -0.38 -10.13
C ILE A 147 7.82 -1.91 -10.29
N ALA A 148 7.51 -2.42 -11.47
CA ALA A 148 7.55 -3.88 -11.73
C ALA A 148 8.93 -4.47 -11.49
N ASP A 149 9.99 -3.71 -11.84
CA ASP A 149 11.37 -4.16 -11.68
C ASP A 149 11.84 -4.13 -10.22
N ASN A 150 11.21 -3.31 -9.37
CA ASN A 150 11.68 -3.07 -8.01
C ASN A 150 10.79 -3.64 -6.90
N ILE A 151 9.51 -3.90 -7.18
CA ILE A 151 8.53 -4.20 -6.13
C ILE A 151 8.87 -5.45 -5.31
N GLU A 152 9.39 -6.50 -5.93
CA GLU A 152 9.75 -7.72 -5.21
C GLU A 152 10.86 -7.44 -4.18
N ASN A 153 11.89 -6.69 -4.57
CA ASN A 153 12.97 -6.31 -3.66
C ASN A 153 12.49 -5.37 -2.56
N LEU A 154 11.59 -4.44 -2.88
CA LEU A 154 11.00 -3.54 -1.90
C LEU A 154 10.25 -4.32 -0.82
N ILE A 155 9.47 -5.31 -1.22
CA ILE A 155 8.74 -6.16 -0.30
C ILE A 155 9.69 -6.99 0.57
N GLU A 156 10.70 -7.64 -0.03
CA GLU A 156 11.67 -8.45 0.71
C GLU A 156 12.44 -7.59 1.72
N ASN A 157 12.85 -6.38 1.33
CA ASN A 157 13.54 -5.45 2.22
C ASN A 157 12.63 -5.00 3.37
N ALA A 158 11.36 -4.77 3.10
CA ALA A 158 10.39 -4.36 4.13
C ALA A 158 10.18 -5.46 5.17
N ILE A 159 10.10 -6.71 4.72
CA ILE A 159 9.95 -7.86 5.62
C ILE A 159 11.21 -8.05 6.47
N LYS A 160 12.37 -7.83 5.90
CA LYS A 160 13.67 -8.01 6.56
C LYS A 160 13.97 -6.87 7.54
N ASN A 161 13.62 -5.63 7.18
CA ASN A 161 14.02 -4.42 7.92
C ASN A 161 12.79 -3.72 8.51
N LYS A 162 12.13 -4.39 9.45
CA LYS A 162 10.91 -3.84 10.07
C LYS A 162 11.23 -2.63 10.94
N ALA A 163 10.23 -1.74 11.09
CA ALA A 163 10.36 -0.56 11.94
C ALA A 163 10.55 -0.97 13.41
N PRO A 164 11.29 -0.17 14.20
CA PRO A 164 11.50 -0.46 15.62
C PRO A 164 10.19 -0.45 16.40
N ARG A 165 10.13 -1.30 17.42
CA ARG A 165 8.95 -1.43 18.30
C ARG A 165 9.24 -0.90 19.69
#